data_fe276a469f098d9f1e8b66bf11051386
#
_entry.id   fe276a469f098d9f1e8b66bf11051386
#
_cell.length_a   1.000
_cell.length_b   1.000
_cell.length_c   1.000
_cell.angle_alpha   90.00
_cell.angle_beta   90.00
_cell.angle_gamma   90.00
#
_symmetry.space_group_name_H-M   'P 1'
#
loop_
_entity.id
_entity.type
_entity.pdbx_description
1 polymer ?
#
loop_
_entity_poly.entity_id
_entity_poly.type
_entity_poly.pdbx_seq_one_letter_code
_entity_poly.pdbx_strand_id
1 'polypeptide(L)'
;TKNFDVATFFATQKYNFNTQQYEPMRENSKAGVIYRINTFALSSSTSNDNKKIYTPVGWQPFKRPEEQRANAVYLEDNKCFTTLPIQTFPFKHSYEQSKKVYEMFEGGKTLFPDDDISLFASKVKEKFSFSLDIIEQSFSQLSKRRGWEDSAKNRENILNQTKVFIEENDNLKWNEKEEDIEKEFCEMIERTRARLTY
;
A
#
# COMPACT_ATOMS: atom_id res chain seq x y z
N THR A 1 5.10 10.17 -1.47
CA THR A 1 4.44 11.14 -0.59
C THR A 1 4.79 12.58 -0.96
N LYS A 2 3.90 13.51 -0.68
CA LYS A 2 4.14 14.98 -0.77
C LYS A 2 4.63 15.57 0.56
N ASN A 3 4.75 14.78 1.61
CA ASN A 3 5.20 15.20 2.93
C ASN A 3 6.62 14.72 3.19
N PHE A 4 7.53 15.64 3.48
CA PHE A 4 8.94 15.32 3.75
C PHE A 4 9.11 14.50 5.04
N ASP A 5 8.33 14.78 6.09
CA ASP A 5 8.40 14.05 7.35
C ASP A 5 7.96 12.60 7.18
N VAL A 6 6.91 12.36 6.38
CA VAL A 6 6.47 11.01 6.00
C VAL A 6 7.56 10.29 5.20
N ALA A 7 8.18 10.98 4.24
CA ALA A 7 9.30 10.40 3.49
C ALA A 7 10.47 10.04 4.41
N THR A 8 10.76 10.91 5.40
CA THR A 8 11.79 10.68 6.40
C THR A 8 11.46 9.49 7.29
N PHE A 9 10.19 9.32 7.71
CA PHE A 9 9.77 8.14 8.44
C PHE A 9 10.12 6.86 7.68
N PHE A 10 9.66 6.72 6.43
CA PHE A 10 9.95 5.53 5.64
C PHE A 10 11.44 5.33 5.33
N ALA A 11 12.21 6.41 5.27
CA ALA A 11 13.65 6.32 5.02
C ALA A 11 14.46 5.95 6.27
N THR A 12 13.95 6.19 7.49
CA THR A 12 14.69 6.02 8.75
C THR A 12 14.16 4.93 9.67
N GLN A 13 12.98 4.34 9.35
CA GLN A 13 12.43 3.25 10.13
C GLN A 13 12.67 1.91 9.44
N LYS A 14 12.81 0.86 10.22
CA LYS A 14 12.88 -0.53 9.76
C LYS A 14 11.57 -1.23 10.09
N TYR A 15 10.97 -1.89 9.11
CA TYR A 15 9.80 -2.72 9.36
C TYR A 15 10.23 -4.10 9.86
N ASN A 16 9.71 -4.49 11.02
CA ASN A 16 9.93 -5.81 11.60
C ASN A 16 8.76 -6.72 11.22
N PHE A 17 9.03 -7.70 10.35
CA PHE A 17 8.00 -8.64 9.87
C PHE A 17 7.45 -9.57 10.94
N ASN A 18 8.22 -9.85 11.99
CA ASN A 18 7.78 -10.73 13.08
C ASN A 18 6.78 -10.05 14.01
N THR A 19 7.04 -8.78 14.34
CA THR A 19 6.15 -7.96 15.19
C THR A 19 5.12 -7.18 14.39
N GLN A 20 5.25 -7.15 13.06
CA GLN A 20 4.45 -6.32 12.14
C GLN A 20 4.46 -4.82 12.50
N GLN A 21 5.55 -4.33 13.05
CA GLN A 21 5.70 -2.94 13.50
C GLN A 21 6.94 -2.30 12.91
N TYR A 22 6.92 -0.96 12.84
CA TYR A 22 8.10 -0.18 12.54
C TYR A 22 8.95 0.00 13.81
N GLU A 23 10.24 0.04 13.62
CA GLU A 23 11.23 0.27 14.68
C GLU A 23 12.26 1.30 14.21
N PRO A 24 12.76 2.18 15.10
CA PRO A 24 13.85 3.09 14.74
C PRO A 24 15.09 2.33 14.28
N MET A 25 15.70 2.76 13.19
CA MET A 25 16.93 2.16 12.70
C MET A 25 18.07 2.43 13.69
N ARG A 26 18.67 1.36 14.21
CA ARG A 26 19.73 1.44 15.22
C ARG A 26 21.14 1.59 14.64
N GLU A 27 21.30 1.33 13.36
CA GLU A 27 22.59 1.37 12.67
C GLU A 27 23.01 2.81 12.38
N ASN A 28 23.87 3.36 13.21
CA ASN A 28 24.44 4.69 12.97
C ASN A 28 25.37 4.68 11.75
N SER A 29 25.42 5.80 11.05
CA SER A 29 26.28 6.03 9.87
C SER A 29 25.98 5.18 8.63
N LYS A 30 24.95 4.31 8.64
CA LYS A 30 24.46 3.66 7.42
C LYS A 30 23.97 4.71 6.42
N ALA A 31 24.32 4.55 5.16
CA ALA A 31 23.87 5.46 4.12
C ALA A 31 22.39 5.24 3.81
N GLY A 32 21.66 6.32 3.70
CA GLY A 32 20.28 6.36 3.20
C GLY A 32 20.14 7.42 2.11
N VAL A 33 19.04 7.40 1.40
CA VAL A 33 18.74 8.37 0.35
C VAL A 33 17.26 8.70 0.32
N ILE A 34 16.95 9.99 0.17
CA ILE A 34 15.60 10.48 -0.15
C ILE A 34 15.63 11.02 -1.56
N TYR A 35 14.69 10.58 -2.38
CA TYR A 35 14.49 11.08 -3.74
C TYR A 35 13.37 12.12 -3.75
N ARG A 36 13.63 13.25 -4.36
CA ARG A 36 12.63 14.30 -4.62
C ARG A 36 12.34 14.34 -6.10
N ILE A 37 11.06 14.27 -6.45
CA ILE A 37 10.59 14.36 -7.84
C ILE A 37 9.94 15.72 -8.04
N ASN A 38 10.22 16.34 -9.20
CA ASN A 38 9.47 17.50 -9.63
C ASN A 38 8.12 17.06 -10.22
N THR A 39 7.06 17.17 -9.41
CA THR A 39 5.72 16.72 -9.80
C THR A 39 5.12 17.54 -10.93
N PHE A 40 5.52 18.80 -11.11
CA PHE A 40 5.08 19.63 -12.22
C PHE A 40 5.59 19.07 -13.55
N ALA A 41 6.87 18.68 -13.61
CA ALA A 41 7.44 18.06 -14.81
C ALA A 41 6.78 16.72 -15.15
N LEU A 42 6.35 15.96 -14.14
CA LEU A 42 5.67 14.68 -14.36
C LEU A 42 4.17 14.82 -14.70
N SER A 43 3.50 15.82 -14.16
CA SER A 43 2.04 16.00 -14.38
C SER A 43 1.69 16.38 -15.82
N SER A 44 2.64 17.00 -16.54
CA SER A 44 2.51 17.32 -17.96
C SER A 44 2.98 16.21 -18.89
N SER A 45 3.58 15.13 -18.35
CA SER A 45 4.09 14.03 -19.12
C SER A 45 3.12 12.86 -19.15
N THR A 46 2.96 12.25 -20.33
CA THR A 46 2.23 11.01 -20.53
C THR A 46 3.21 9.92 -20.95
N SER A 47 2.91 8.68 -20.58
CA SER A 47 3.64 7.52 -21.11
C SER A 47 3.28 7.27 -22.59
N ASN A 48 4.04 6.39 -23.25
CA ASN A 48 3.75 5.97 -24.62
C ASN A 48 2.34 5.37 -24.78
N ASP A 49 1.77 4.81 -23.69
CA ASP A 49 0.41 4.28 -23.64
C ASP A 49 -0.65 5.33 -23.25
N ASN A 50 -0.34 6.63 -23.35
CA ASN A 50 -1.20 7.74 -22.90
C ASN A 50 -1.59 7.71 -21.41
N LYS A 51 -0.85 6.96 -20.57
CA LYS A 51 -1.08 6.92 -19.13
C LYS A 51 -0.37 8.09 -18.45
N LYS A 52 -1.04 8.70 -17.49
CA LYS A 52 -0.40 9.73 -16.66
C LYS A 52 0.74 9.10 -15.86
N ILE A 53 1.95 9.67 -15.99
CA ILE A 53 3.14 9.20 -15.26
C ILE A 53 3.01 9.42 -13.75
N TYR A 54 2.28 10.46 -13.34
CA TYR A 54 2.09 10.83 -11.94
C TYR A 54 0.61 10.92 -11.58
N THR A 55 0.22 10.28 -10.48
CA THR A 55 -1.15 10.27 -9.98
C THR A 55 -1.17 10.29 -8.45
N PRO A 56 -1.93 11.20 -7.81
CA PRO A 56 -2.23 11.10 -6.39
C PRO A 56 -3.01 9.81 -6.09
N VAL A 57 -2.64 9.10 -5.02
CA VAL A 57 -3.31 7.84 -4.61
C VAL A 57 -4.41 8.11 -3.57
N GLY A 58 -4.79 9.36 -3.32
CA GLY A 58 -5.75 9.76 -2.30
C GLY A 58 -7.24 9.45 -2.60
N TRP A 59 -7.56 8.80 -3.72
CA TRP A 59 -8.93 8.49 -4.14
C TRP A 59 -9.35 7.07 -3.75
N GLN A 60 -9.12 6.69 -2.50
CA GLN A 60 -9.43 5.35 -2.02
C GLN A 60 -10.22 5.43 -0.72
N PRO A 61 -11.13 4.48 -0.45
CA PRO A 61 -11.88 4.41 0.81
C PRO A 61 -10.98 4.08 2.02
N PHE A 62 -9.68 3.91 1.80
CA PHE A 62 -8.70 3.65 2.85
C PHE A 62 -8.11 4.95 3.38
N LYS A 63 -8.04 5.10 4.70
CA LYS A 63 -7.43 6.28 5.35
C LYS A 63 -5.91 6.37 5.16
N ARG A 64 -5.24 5.21 5.06
CA ARG A 64 -3.77 5.13 4.94
C ARG A 64 -3.16 5.96 3.80
N PRO A 65 -3.62 5.89 2.54
CA PRO A 65 -3.04 6.71 1.47
C PRO A 65 -3.18 8.20 1.71
N GLU A 66 -4.24 8.63 2.38
CA GLU A 66 -4.48 10.01 2.75
C GLU A 66 -3.49 10.49 3.81
N GLU A 67 -3.34 9.77 4.91
CA GLU A 67 -2.40 10.10 5.99
C GLU A 67 -0.95 10.10 5.50
N GLN A 68 -0.60 9.16 4.63
CA GLN A 68 0.71 9.11 4.00
C GLN A 68 0.88 10.13 2.87
N ARG A 69 -0.16 10.87 2.50
CA ARG A 69 -0.18 11.73 1.30
C ARG A 69 0.42 11.04 0.09
N ALA A 70 -0.06 9.81 -0.14
CA ALA A 70 0.50 8.89 -1.10
C ALA A 70 0.31 9.37 -2.55
N ASN A 71 1.32 9.09 -3.36
CA ASN A 71 1.29 9.35 -4.79
C ASN A 71 1.94 8.17 -5.51
N ALA A 72 1.42 7.87 -6.68
CA ALA A 72 1.96 6.84 -7.55
C ALA A 72 2.70 7.45 -8.73
N VAL A 73 3.78 6.81 -9.12
CA VAL A 73 4.51 7.12 -10.35
C VAL A 73 4.47 5.86 -11.21
N TYR A 74 3.90 5.99 -12.40
CA TYR A 74 3.90 4.91 -13.38
C TYR A 74 5.25 4.88 -14.10
N LEU A 75 5.87 3.72 -14.10
CA LEU A 75 7.07 3.43 -14.89
C LEU A 75 6.69 2.40 -15.95
N GLU A 76 7.11 2.65 -17.19
CA GLU A 76 7.00 1.67 -18.26
C GLU A 76 7.91 0.46 -17.96
N ASP A 77 7.61 -0.68 -18.57
CA ASP A 77 8.38 -1.89 -18.39
C ASP A 77 9.89 -1.64 -18.63
N ASN A 78 10.70 -2.19 -17.74
CA ASN A 78 12.16 -2.07 -17.73
C ASN A 78 12.75 -0.67 -17.49
N LYS A 79 11.93 0.34 -17.16
CA LYS A 79 12.46 1.65 -16.75
C LYS A 79 12.73 1.68 -15.25
N CYS A 80 13.90 2.18 -14.88
CA CYS A 80 14.26 2.40 -13.49
C CYS A 80 13.72 3.75 -13.01
N PHE A 81 13.33 3.82 -11.74
CA PHE A 81 12.90 5.08 -11.10
C PHE A 81 13.91 6.22 -11.24
N THR A 82 15.22 5.89 -11.29
CA THR A 82 16.31 6.86 -11.45
C THR A 82 16.38 7.49 -12.86
N THR A 83 15.60 7.01 -13.82
CA THR A 83 15.49 7.65 -15.15
C THR A 83 14.56 8.87 -15.15
N LEU A 84 13.81 9.07 -14.08
CA LEU A 84 12.96 10.26 -13.90
C LEU A 84 13.80 11.48 -13.49
N PRO A 85 13.27 12.70 -13.70
CA PRO A 85 13.91 13.93 -13.24
C PRO A 85 13.84 14.03 -11.70
N ILE A 86 14.74 13.34 -11.04
CA ILE A 86 14.82 13.25 -9.58
C ILE A 86 16.02 14.04 -9.04
N GLN A 87 15.84 14.61 -7.86
CA GLN A 87 16.92 15.09 -7.02
C GLN A 87 17.20 14.07 -5.93
N THR A 88 18.46 13.85 -5.64
CA THR A 88 18.92 12.85 -4.66
C THR A 88 19.46 13.55 -3.42
N PHE A 89 18.95 13.19 -2.25
CA PHE A 89 19.41 13.70 -0.96
C PHE A 89 19.99 12.54 -0.15
N PRO A 90 21.31 12.29 -0.25
CA PRO A 90 21.96 11.29 0.57
C PRO A 90 22.07 11.77 2.02
N PHE A 91 21.93 10.85 2.96
CA PHE A 91 22.09 11.12 4.38
C PHE A 91 22.73 9.93 5.08
N LYS A 92 23.24 10.18 6.30
CA LYS A 92 23.70 9.12 7.20
C LYS A 92 22.67 8.91 8.30
N HIS A 93 22.35 7.66 8.59
CA HIS A 93 21.45 7.34 9.68
C HIS A 93 22.03 7.73 11.02
N SER A 94 21.17 8.24 11.88
CA SER A 94 21.39 8.49 13.29
C SER A 94 20.23 7.88 14.07
N TYR A 95 20.53 7.06 15.06
CA TYR A 95 19.51 6.46 15.92
C TYR A 95 18.65 7.51 16.64
N GLU A 96 19.26 8.57 17.13
CA GLU A 96 18.54 9.65 17.81
C GLU A 96 17.53 10.35 16.88
N GLN A 97 17.94 10.63 15.64
CA GLN A 97 17.03 11.24 14.66
C GLN A 97 15.93 10.28 14.23
N SER A 98 16.28 9.01 14.01
CA SER A 98 15.32 7.97 13.71
C SER A 98 14.28 7.82 14.84
N LYS A 99 14.71 7.87 16.10
CA LYS A 99 13.82 7.81 17.26
C LYS A 99 12.88 9.02 17.33
N LYS A 100 13.37 10.24 17.09
CA LYS A 100 12.51 11.45 17.04
C LYS A 100 11.42 11.35 15.98
N VAL A 101 11.78 10.87 14.80
CA VAL A 101 10.81 10.65 13.70
C VAL A 101 9.81 9.54 14.06
N TYR A 102 10.26 8.48 14.71
CA TYR A 102 9.39 7.41 15.21
C TYR A 102 8.36 7.92 16.21
N GLU A 103 8.81 8.75 17.19
CA GLU A 103 7.93 9.36 18.19
C GLU A 103 6.95 10.35 17.57
N MET A 104 7.38 11.14 16.58
CA MET A 104 6.52 12.10 15.85
C MET A 104 5.29 11.41 15.20
N PHE A 105 5.47 10.20 14.72
CA PHE A 105 4.41 9.42 14.09
C PHE A 105 3.84 8.31 15.00
N GLU A 106 4.07 8.39 16.31
CA GLU A 106 3.58 7.41 17.29
C GLU A 106 3.91 5.95 16.90
N GLY A 107 5.14 5.73 16.46
CA GLY A 107 5.55 4.41 15.97
C GLY A 107 4.98 4.03 14.62
N GLY A 108 4.39 4.97 13.91
CA GLY A 108 3.72 4.78 12.62
C GLY A 108 2.19 4.72 12.72
N LYS A 109 1.59 4.73 13.90
CA LYS A 109 0.12 4.65 14.07
C LYS A 109 -0.62 5.73 13.30
N THR A 110 -0.11 6.96 13.28
CA THR A 110 -0.71 8.07 12.53
C THR A 110 -0.63 7.88 11.01
N LEU A 111 0.32 7.09 10.52
CA LEU A 111 0.48 6.79 9.08
C LEU A 111 -0.25 5.52 8.64
N PHE A 112 -0.63 4.69 9.60
CA PHE A 112 -1.34 3.44 9.39
C PHE A 112 -2.55 3.38 10.32
N PRO A 113 -3.50 4.33 10.16
CA PRO A 113 -4.70 4.33 10.99
C PRO A 113 -5.50 3.06 10.74
N ASP A 114 -6.10 2.56 11.79
CA ASP A 114 -7.10 1.51 11.69
C ASP A 114 -8.35 2.08 11.03
N ASP A 115 -8.82 1.42 10.00
CA ASP A 115 -10.10 1.62 9.36
C ASP A 115 -10.80 0.27 9.20
N ASP A 116 -12.10 0.28 9.00
CA ASP A 116 -12.90 -0.95 8.97
C ASP A 116 -12.47 -1.87 7.83
N ILE A 117 -11.99 -1.30 6.72
CA ILE A 117 -11.45 -2.07 5.60
C ILE A 117 -10.12 -2.74 5.98
N SER A 118 -9.24 -2.04 6.70
CA SER A 118 -7.98 -2.64 7.17
C SER A 118 -8.22 -3.73 8.22
N LEU A 119 -9.20 -3.53 9.11
CA LEU A 119 -9.63 -4.55 10.07
C LEU A 119 -10.25 -5.77 9.37
N PHE A 120 -11.08 -5.53 8.36
CA PHE A 120 -11.63 -6.61 7.53
C PHE A 120 -10.52 -7.38 6.80
N ALA A 121 -9.58 -6.67 6.16
CA ALA A 121 -8.43 -7.29 5.49
C ALA A 121 -7.57 -8.12 6.46
N SER A 122 -7.45 -7.70 7.72
CA SER A 122 -6.75 -8.49 8.75
C SER A 122 -7.52 -9.77 9.09
N LYS A 123 -8.85 -9.70 9.23
CA LYS A 123 -9.71 -10.89 9.42
C LYS A 123 -9.59 -11.85 8.23
N VAL A 124 -9.52 -11.34 7.00
CA VAL A 124 -9.32 -12.19 5.81
C VAL A 124 -7.97 -12.88 5.84
N LYS A 125 -6.90 -12.19 6.27
CA LYS A 125 -5.56 -12.80 6.40
C LYS A 125 -5.49 -13.91 7.43
N GLU A 126 -6.30 -13.82 8.47
CA GLU A 126 -6.37 -14.82 9.55
C GLU A 126 -7.29 -15.99 9.20
N LYS A 127 -8.10 -15.83 8.17
CA LYS A 127 -9.03 -16.86 7.72
C LYS A 127 -8.32 -17.82 6.77
N PHE A 128 -8.42 -19.10 7.07
CA PHE A 128 -7.84 -20.20 6.27
C PHE A 128 -8.91 -21.06 5.59
N SER A 129 -10.20 -20.79 5.84
CA SER A 129 -11.30 -21.49 5.20
C SER A 129 -12.22 -20.53 4.45
N PHE A 130 -12.61 -20.92 3.24
CA PHE A 130 -13.39 -20.10 2.31
C PHE A 130 -14.42 -20.95 1.60
N SER A 131 -15.49 -20.32 1.16
CA SER A 131 -16.50 -20.98 0.31
C SER A 131 -15.90 -21.43 -1.01
N LEU A 132 -16.49 -22.48 -1.59
CA LEU A 132 -16.04 -23.02 -2.88
C LEU A 132 -16.03 -21.94 -3.96
N ASP A 133 -17.08 -21.09 -4.00
CA ASP A 133 -17.20 -20.03 -5.00
C ASP A 133 -16.03 -19.03 -4.96
N ILE A 134 -15.58 -18.63 -3.78
CA ILE A 134 -14.42 -17.75 -3.62
C ILE A 134 -13.14 -18.43 -4.11
N ILE A 135 -12.96 -19.69 -3.79
CA ILE A 135 -11.82 -20.50 -4.23
C ILE A 135 -11.81 -20.61 -5.76
N GLU A 136 -12.94 -20.95 -6.39
CA GLU A 136 -13.07 -21.04 -7.84
C GLU A 136 -12.78 -19.71 -8.55
N GLN A 137 -13.33 -18.60 -8.04
CA GLN A 137 -13.05 -17.27 -8.57
C GLN A 137 -11.54 -16.93 -8.47
N SER A 138 -10.89 -17.29 -7.36
CA SER A 138 -9.47 -17.06 -7.15
C SER A 138 -8.61 -17.83 -8.15
N PHE A 139 -8.89 -19.11 -8.39
CA PHE A 139 -8.20 -19.91 -9.40
C PHE A 139 -8.41 -19.38 -10.82
N SER A 140 -9.65 -18.99 -11.16
CA SER A 140 -9.96 -18.35 -12.44
C SER A 140 -9.15 -17.07 -12.66
N GLN A 141 -8.97 -16.25 -11.62
CA GLN A 141 -8.15 -15.04 -11.71
C GLN A 141 -6.66 -15.34 -11.85
N LEU A 142 -6.14 -16.34 -11.15
CA LEU A 142 -4.75 -16.79 -11.28
C LEU A 142 -4.43 -17.24 -12.70
N SER A 143 -5.31 -18.07 -13.29
CA SER A 143 -5.18 -18.54 -14.65
C SER A 143 -5.10 -17.40 -15.66
N LYS A 144 -6.00 -16.40 -15.53
CA LYS A 144 -6.07 -15.24 -16.44
C LYS A 144 -4.86 -14.30 -16.31
N ARG A 145 -4.34 -14.10 -15.10
CA ARG A 145 -3.31 -13.06 -14.86
C ARG A 145 -1.89 -13.52 -15.10
N ARG A 146 -1.59 -14.81 -14.91
CA ARG A 146 -0.21 -15.32 -14.89
C ARG A 146 0.05 -16.48 -15.83
N GLY A 147 -0.92 -16.85 -16.68
CA GLY A 147 -0.79 -18.04 -17.52
C GLY A 147 -0.63 -19.33 -16.70
N TRP A 148 -1.10 -19.32 -15.44
CA TRP A 148 -1.06 -20.48 -14.58
C TRP A 148 -2.03 -21.54 -15.12
N GLU A 149 -1.55 -22.78 -15.24
CA GLU A 149 -2.36 -23.87 -15.71
C GLU A 149 -3.31 -24.34 -14.62
N ASP A 150 -4.61 -24.22 -14.87
CA ASP A 150 -5.67 -24.62 -13.97
C ASP A 150 -5.91 -26.14 -14.06
N SER A 151 -5.15 -26.90 -13.30
CA SER A 151 -5.28 -28.36 -13.17
C SER A 151 -5.59 -28.75 -11.73
N ALA A 152 -6.27 -29.89 -11.54
CA ALA A 152 -6.61 -30.40 -10.21
C ALA A 152 -5.35 -30.54 -9.32
N LYS A 153 -4.23 -30.99 -9.88
CA LYS A 153 -2.96 -31.14 -9.19
C LYS A 153 -2.38 -29.77 -8.73
N ASN A 154 -2.47 -28.75 -9.59
CA ASN A 154 -1.97 -27.43 -9.26
C ASN A 154 -2.86 -26.74 -8.20
N ARG A 155 -4.17 -26.93 -8.26
CA ARG A 155 -5.12 -26.48 -7.23
C ARG A 155 -4.84 -27.11 -5.88
N GLU A 156 -4.72 -28.44 -5.85
CA GLU A 156 -4.38 -29.17 -4.63
C GLU A 156 -3.05 -28.72 -4.01
N ASN A 157 -2.02 -28.55 -4.82
CA ASN A 157 -0.72 -28.06 -4.36
C ASN A 157 -0.83 -26.66 -3.71
N ILE A 158 -1.58 -25.73 -4.31
CA ILE A 158 -1.77 -24.40 -3.73
C ILE A 158 -2.53 -24.47 -2.41
N LEU A 159 -3.63 -25.20 -2.35
CA LEU A 159 -4.43 -25.33 -1.14
C LEU A 159 -3.60 -25.93 0.01
N ASN A 160 -2.82 -26.96 -0.27
CA ASN A 160 -1.94 -27.61 0.72
C ASN A 160 -0.82 -26.67 1.19
N GLN A 161 -0.18 -25.92 0.29
CA GLN A 161 0.90 -24.98 0.63
C GLN A 161 0.41 -23.78 1.43
N THR A 162 -0.78 -23.27 1.11
CA THR A 162 -1.37 -22.12 1.79
C THR A 162 -2.17 -22.51 3.02
N LYS A 163 -2.38 -23.82 3.24
CA LYS A 163 -3.24 -24.35 4.32
C LYS A 163 -4.67 -23.80 4.28
N VAL A 164 -5.17 -23.56 3.08
CA VAL A 164 -6.55 -23.08 2.86
C VAL A 164 -7.47 -24.30 2.76
N PHE A 165 -8.59 -24.23 3.46
CA PHE A 165 -9.64 -25.25 3.48
C PHE A 165 -10.91 -24.71 2.81
N ILE A 166 -11.67 -25.61 2.19
CA ILE A 166 -12.97 -25.27 1.59
C ILE A 166 -14.07 -25.48 2.63
N GLU A 167 -14.89 -24.47 2.85
CA GLU A 167 -16.08 -24.53 3.71
C GLU A 167 -17.36 -24.40 2.87
N GLU A 168 -18.43 -25.05 3.30
CA GLU A 168 -19.74 -24.94 2.64
C GLU A 168 -20.35 -23.54 2.80
N ASN A 169 -20.06 -22.87 3.94
CA ASN A 169 -20.58 -21.52 4.24
C ASN A 169 -19.44 -20.56 4.59
N ASP A 170 -19.41 -19.43 3.94
CA ASP A 170 -18.50 -18.34 4.29
C ASP A 170 -19.06 -17.52 5.45
N ASN A 171 -18.40 -17.59 6.61
CA ASN A 171 -18.76 -16.84 7.82
C ASN A 171 -18.15 -15.43 7.86
N LEU A 172 -17.37 -15.06 6.85
CA LEU A 172 -16.80 -13.72 6.76
C LEU A 172 -17.84 -12.74 6.21
N LYS A 173 -18.40 -11.91 7.08
CA LYS A 173 -19.37 -10.89 6.71
C LYS A 173 -18.75 -9.52 6.79
N TRP A 174 -19.07 -8.68 5.82
CA TRP A 174 -18.81 -7.25 5.88
C TRP A 174 -19.80 -6.63 6.89
N ASN A 175 -19.27 -5.91 7.89
CA ASN A 175 -20.09 -5.40 8.99
C ASN A 175 -20.67 -4.00 8.73
N GLU A 176 -20.20 -3.34 7.68
CA GLU A 176 -20.68 -2.01 7.34
C GLU A 176 -21.94 -2.08 6.47
N LYS A 177 -22.83 -1.16 6.70
CA LYS A 177 -23.95 -0.92 5.80
C LYS A 177 -23.40 -0.24 4.54
N GLU A 178 -23.94 -0.60 3.38
CA GLU A 178 -23.58 -0.02 2.08
C GLU A 178 -23.67 1.51 2.09
N GLU A 179 -24.66 2.07 2.78
CA GLU A 179 -24.85 3.51 3.00
C GLU A 179 -23.71 4.20 3.76
N ASP A 180 -23.09 3.52 4.72
CA ASP A 180 -21.98 4.07 5.50
C ASP A 180 -20.70 4.14 4.66
N ILE A 181 -20.47 3.13 3.80
CA ILE A 181 -19.35 3.10 2.85
C ILE A 181 -19.51 4.22 1.80
N GLU A 182 -20.70 4.39 1.25
CA GLU A 182 -21.00 5.42 0.26
C GLU A 182 -20.79 6.83 0.85
N LYS A 183 -21.23 7.05 2.10
CA LYS A 183 -21.04 8.31 2.81
C LYS A 183 -19.55 8.60 3.06
N GLU A 184 -18.78 7.64 3.57
CA GLU A 184 -17.33 7.81 3.76
C GLU A 184 -16.62 8.11 2.43
N PHE A 185 -17.04 7.45 1.34
CA PHE A 185 -16.50 7.68 0.01
C PHE A 185 -16.80 9.10 -0.49
N CYS A 186 -18.02 9.59 -0.32
CA CYS A 186 -18.39 10.97 -0.67
C CYS A 186 -17.61 12.01 0.14
N GLU A 187 -17.50 11.84 1.45
CA GLU A 187 -16.70 12.71 2.31
C GLU A 187 -15.22 12.73 1.92
N MET A 188 -14.67 11.58 1.54
CA MET A 188 -13.30 11.48 1.06
C MET A 188 -13.11 12.24 -0.26
N ILE A 189 -14.06 12.14 -1.20
CA ILE A 189 -14.03 12.89 -2.46
C ILE A 189 -14.02 14.39 -2.19
N GLU A 190 -14.85 14.88 -1.30
CA GLU A 190 -14.93 16.31 -0.96
C GLU A 190 -13.63 16.81 -0.33
N ARG A 191 -13.07 16.07 0.64
CA ARG A 191 -11.77 16.39 1.24
C ARG A 191 -10.63 16.42 0.22
N THR A 192 -10.67 15.52 -0.76
CA THR A 192 -9.64 15.45 -1.82
C THR A 192 -9.79 16.60 -2.80
N ARG A 193 -11.01 16.99 -3.17
CA ARG A 193 -11.28 18.17 -4.01
C ARG A 193 -10.77 19.45 -3.35
N ALA A 194 -11.00 19.63 -2.06
CA ALA A 194 -10.50 20.78 -1.30
C ALA A 194 -8.96 20.87 -1.30
N ARG A 195 -8.24 19.76 -1.43
CA ARG A 195 -6.76 19.72 -1.47
C ARG A 195 -6.17 19.97 -2.86
N LEU A 196 -6.94 19.77 -3.93
CA LEU A 196 -6.49 20.02 -5.30
C LEU A 196 -6.63 21.49 -5.72
N THR A 197 -7.32 22.30 -4.92
CA THR A 197 -7.56 23.73 -5.15
C THR A 197 -6.56 24.66 -4.47
N TYR A 198 -5.50 24.14 -3.83
CA TYR A 198 -4.41 24.92 -3.21
C TYR A 198 -3.03 24.58 -3.76
#